data_1a42da95b35995f1ffc3103dd4fc3c81
#
_entry.id   1a42da95b35995f1ffc3103dd4fc3c81
#
_cell.length_a   1.000
_cell.length_b   1.000
_cell.length_c   1.000
_cell.angle_alpha   90.00
_cell.angle_beta   90.00
_cell.angle_gamma   90.00
#
_symmetry.space_group_name_H-M   'P 1'
#
loop_
_entity.id
_entity.type
_entity.pdbx_description
1 polymer ?
#
loop_
_entity_poly.entity_id
_entity_poly.type
_entity_poly.pdbx_seq_one_letter_code
_entity_poly.pdbx_strand_id
1 'polypeptide(L)'
;MGYTVAQKLIKSHLVSGEMKVGSEVGLKIDQTLTQDATGTMAYLEFEAMGIKRVKTELSVAYVDHNTLQTGFENADDHRFIGSVAKKRGIRFSRPGNGICHQVHLERFGKPGKTLIGSDSHTPTGGGIGMLAMGAGGLDVAVAMGGGTYYITMPKIVNVHLTGKLSPYVTAKDVILEVLRRMTVKGGVGKIIEYTGEGVKTLSVPERATITNMGAELGATTSDFPSD
;
A
#
# COMPACT_ATOMS: atom_id res chain seq x y z
N MET A 1 15.28 -24.25 -1.70
CA MET A 1 15.41 -22.81 -1.98
C MET A 1 14.75 -22.02 -0.85
N GLY A 2 15.31 -20.88 -0.45
CA GLY A 2 14.67 -19.98 0.53
C GLY A 2 13.52 -19.20 -0.10
N TYR A 3 12.58 -18.74 0.72
CA TYR A 3 11.52 -17.83 0.29
C TYR A 3 12.09 -16.42 -0.04
N THR A 4 11.53 -15.76 -1.05
CA THR A 4 11.78 -14.35 -1.35
C THR A 4 11.15 -13.45 -0.28
N VAL A 5 11.41 -12.13 -0.31
CA VAL A 5 10.81 -11.18 0.65
C VAL A 5 9.29 -11.21 0.54
N ALA A 6 8.75 -11.05 -0.67
CA ALA A 6 7.31 -11.12 -0.93
C ALA A 6 6.70 -12.44 -0.45
N GLN A 7 7.35 -13.58 -0.71
CA GLN A 7 6.86 -14.88 -0.25
C GLN A 7 6.85 -15.00 1.28
N LYS A 8 7.85 -14.45 1.96
CA LYS A 8 7.88 -14.44 3.43
C LYS A 8 6.76 -13.58 4.00
N LEU A 9 6.52 -12.40 3.42
CA LEU A 9 5.44 -11.51 3.81
C LEU A 9 4.07 -12.15 3.63
N ILE A 10 3.81 -12.75 2.46
CA ILE A 10 2.57 -13.48 2.20
C ILE A 10 2.42 -14.65 3.19
N LYS A 11 3.46 -15.48 3.35
CA LYS A 11 3.42 -16.65 4.22
C LYS A 11 3.11 -16.30 5.68
N SER A 12 3.68 -15.21 6.19
CA SER A 12 3.47 -14.79 7.59
C SER A 12 2.07 -14.27 7.86
N HIS A 13 1.31 -13.88 6.81
CA HIS A 13 -0.05 -13.35 6.91
C HIS A 13 -1.10 -14.27 6.26
N LEU A 14 -0.70 -15.45 5.79
CA LEU A 14 -1.60 -16.39 5.12
C LEU A 14 -2.61 -16.96 6.12
N VAL A 15 -3.89 -16.73 5.85
CA VAL A 15 -5.02 -17.26 6.63
C VAL A 15 -5.63 -18.48 5.95
N SER A 16 -5.70 -18.46 4.62
CA SER A 16 -6.29 -19.54 3.83
C SER A 16 -5.67 -19.62 2.43
N GLY A 17 -5.83 -20.75 1.77
CA GLY A 17 -5.30 -20.99 0.43
C GLY A 17 -3.87 -21.53 0.43
N GLU A 18 -3.32 -21.69 -0.76
CA GLU A 18 -1.97 -22.21 -1.00
C GLU A 18 -1.16 -21.19 -1.83
N MET A 19 0.10 -21.00 -1.48
CA MET A 19 1.01 -20.07 -2.17
C MET A 19 1.45 -20.59 -3.54
N LYS A 20 0.48 -20.91 -4.38
CA LYS A 20 0.67 -21.33 -5.77
C LYS A 20 0.19 -20.21 -6.70
N VAL A 21 1.04 -19.79 -7.62
CA VAL A 21 0.71 -18.71 -8.57
C VAL A 21 -0.62 -19.01 -9.28
N GLY A 22 -1.53 -18.05 -9.26
CA GLY A 22 -2.86 -18.16 -9.85
C GLY A 22 -3.94 -18.75 -8.93
N SER A 23 -3.59 -19.30 -7.75
CA SER A 23 -4.56 -19.74 -6.74
C SER A 23 -5.03 -18.59 -5.87
N GLU A 24 -6.24 -18.66 -5.34
CA GLU A 24 -6.72 -17.70 -4.35
C GLU A 24 -6.01 -17.90 -3.02
N VAL A 25 -5.59 -16.81 -2.40
CA VAL A 25 -5.00 -16.78 -1.05
C VAL A 25 -5.67 -15.69 -0.23
N GLY A 26 -5.99 -16.02 1.01
CA GLY A 26 -6.54 -15.10 1.99
C GLY A 26 -5.46 -14.59 2.95
N LEU A 27 -5.38 -13.29 3.11
CA LEU A 27 -4.37 -12.62 3.91
C LEU A 27 -5.00 -11.88 5.09
N LYS A 28 -4.34 -11.96 6.25
CA LYS A 28 -4.59 -11.06 7.36
C LYS A 28 -4.00 -9.69 7.05
N ILE A 29 -4.76 -8.64 7.33
CA ILE A 29 -4.32 -7.26 7.16
C ILE A 29 -4.04 -6.62 8.53
N ASP A 30 -2.83 -6.10 8.70
CA ASP A 30 -2.41 -5.42 9.92
C ASP A 30 -2.79 -3.95 9.93
N GLN A 31 -2.66 -3.27 8.79
CA GLN A 31 -2.88 -1.83 8.68
C GLN A 31 -3.77 -1.48 7.51
N THR A 32 -4.57 -0.41 7.66
CA THR A 32 -5.35 0.17 6.56
C THR A 32 -5.11 1.66 6.42
N LEU A 33 -5.21 2.13 5.18
CA LEU A 33 -5.08 3.51 4.78
C LEU A 33 -6.31 3.92 3.96
N THR A 34 -6.89 5.07 4.28
CA THR A 34 -7.90 5.73 3.44
C THR A 34 -7.52 7.19 3.26
N GLN A 35 -7.92 7.78 2.15
CA GLN A 35 -7.78 9.20 1.88
C GLN A 35 -9.15 9.82 1.57
N ASP A 36 -9.25 11.13 1.52
CA ASP A 36 -10.53 11.83 1.53
C ASP A 36 -11.35 11.73 0.22
N ALA A 37 -10.73 11.39 -0.91
CA ALA A 37 -11.46 11.18 -2.15
C ALA A 37 -12.20 9.81 -2.21
N THR A 38 -11.74 8.81 -1.47
CA THR A 38 -12.28 7.44 -1.48
C THR A 38 -12.77 6.97 -0.10
N GLY A 39 -12.32 7.61 0.96
CA GLY A 39 -12.54 7.16 2.34
C GLY A 39 -14.00 7.26 2.79
N THR A 40 -14.75 8.26 2.35
CA THR A 40 -16.17 8.40 2.70
C THR A 40 -16.95 7.15 2.33
N MET A 41 -16.76 6.60 1.13
CA MET A 41 -17.43 5.37 0.70
C MET A 41 -17.00 4.17 1.57
N ALA A 42 -15.69 3.99 1.76
CA ALA A 42 -15.17 2.90 2.60
C ALA A 42 -15.74 2.95 4.04
N TYR A 43 -15.93 4.13 4.61
CA TYR A 43 -16.49 4.27 5.95
C TYR A 43 -18.00 4.06 6.00
N LEU A 44 -18.75 4.43 4.96
CA LEU A 44 -20.17 4.09 4.86
C LEU A 44 -20.36 2.58 4.78
N GLU A 45 -19.53 1.88 4.00
CA GLU A 45 -19.51 0.42 3.92
C GLU A 45 -19.13 -0.21 5.28
N PHE A 46 -18.12 0.33 5.96
CA PHE A 46 -17.74 -0.12 7.30
C PHE A 46 -18.87 0.08 8.32
N GLU A 47 -19.58 1.21 8.29
CA GLU A 47 -20.71 1.47 9.17
C GLU A 47 -21.89 0.52 8.90
N ALA A 48 -22.14 0.19 7.61
CA ALA A 48 -23.18 -0.75 7.22
C ALA A 48 -22.96 -2.17 7.78
N MET A 49 -21.70 -2.56 8.04
CA MET A 49 -21.37 -3.83 8.70
C MET A 49 -21.72 -3.85 10.20
N GLY A 50 -22.10 -2.75 10.81
CA GLY A 50 -22.48 -2.67 12.22
C GLY A 50 -21.32 -2.84 13.22
N ILE A 51 -20.07 -2.84 12.75
CA ILE A 51 -18.88 -3.04 13.58
C ILE A 51 -18.56 -1.76 14.36
N LYS A 52 -18.44 -1.88 15.68
CA LYS A 52 -18.28 -0.71 16.57
C LYS A 52 -16.91 -0.06 16.47
N ARG A 53 -15.84 -0.82 16.27
CA ARG A 53 -14.44 -0.35 16.19
C ARG A 53 -13.65 -1.20 15.20
N VAL A 54 -12.63 -0.59 14.60
CA VAL A 54 -11.69 -1.33 13.76
C VAL A 54 -10.95 -2.41 14.54
N LYS A 55 -10.62 -3.51 13.88
CA LYS A 55 -9.93 -4.67 14.44
C LYS A 55 -8.50 -4.85 13.93
N THR A 56 -8.07 -4.01 12.99
CA THR A 56 -6.68 -3.94 12.54
C THR A 56 -5.77 -3.41 13.64
N GLU A 57 -4.48 -3.68 13.56
CA GLU A 57 -3.49 -3.09 14.48
C GLU A 57 -3.48 -1.55 14.38
N LEU A 58 -3.68 -1.05 13.15
CA LEU A 58 -3.74 0.38 12.86
C LEU A 58 -4.61 0.65 11.63
N SER A 59 -5.53 1.59 11.73
CA SER A 59 -6.22 2.20 10.60
C SER A 59 -6.01 3.70 10.64
N VAL A 60 -5.67 4.31 9.51
CA VAL A 60 -5.42 5.75 9.39
C VAL A 60 -6.25 6.34 8.27
N ALA A 61 -6.96 7.41 8.59
CA ALA A 61 -7.71 8.24 7.65
C ALA A 61 -6.93 9.54 7.37
N TYR A 62 -6.75 9.85 6.12
CA TYR A 62 -6.03 11.04 5.67
C TYR A 62 -6.95 12.02 4.97
N VAL A 63 -6.65 13.31 5.11
CA VAL A 63 -7.20 14.37 4.27
C VAL A 63 -6.03 15.03 3.54
N ASP A 64 -5.86 14.66 2.27
CA ASP A 64 -4.69 15.07 1.47
C ASP A 64 -5.00 15.30 -0.02
N HIS A 65 -5.98 14.60 -0.59
CA HIS A 65 -6.32 14.70 -2.02
C HIS A 65 -7.14 15.96 -2.33
N ASN A 66 -8.09 16.33 -1.47
CA ASN A 66 -8.94 17.51 -1.61
C ASN A 66 -8.63 18.57 -0.54
N THR A 67 -7.35 18.75 -0.20
CA THR A 67 -6.93 19.82 0.73
C THR A 67 -7.35 21.18 0.24
N LEU A 68 -7.23 21.45 -1.07
CA LEU A 68 -7.89 22.59 -1.73
C LEU A 68 -9.31 22.15 -2.11
N GLN A 69 -10.28 22.60 -1.33
CA GLN A 69 -11.68 22.27 -1.52
C GLN A 69 -12.28 23.13 -2.64
N THR A 70 -12.97 22.50 -3.57
CA THR A 70 -13.64 23.19 -4.68
C THR A 70 -15.13 23.39 -4.46
N GLY A 71 -15.71 22.79 -3.42
CA GLY A 71 -17.10 22.89 -3.04
C GLY A 71 -17.30 22.50 -1.57
N PHE A 72 -18.53 22.59 -1.09
CA PHE A 72 -18.89 22.22 0.29
C PHE A 72 -18.84 20.71 0.51
N GLU A 73 -18.96 19.91 -0.54
CA GLU A 73 -18.94 18.43 -0.49
C GLU A 73 -17.61 17.92 0.09
N ASN A 74 -16.49 18.51 -0.31
CA ASN A 74 -15.18 18.13 0.24
C ASN A 74 -15.10 18.44 1.74
N ALA A 75 -15.65 19.58 2.17
CA ALA A 75 -15.70 19.95 3.59
C ALA A 75 -16.56 18.97 4.39
N ASP A 76 -17.67 18.51 3.83
CA ASP A 76 -18.55 17.53 4.47
C ASP A 76 -17.87 16.15 4.54
N ASP A 77 -17.17 15.71 3.50
CA ASP A 77 -16.34 14.50 3.52
C ASP A 77 -15.29 14.57 4.64
N HIS A 78 -14.55 15.68 4.77
CA HIS A 78 -13.55 15.85 5.82
C HIS A 78 -14.16 15.78 7.23
N ARG A 79 -15.32 16.39 7.43
CA ARG A 79 -16.04 16.35 8.71
C ARG A 79 -16.55 14.94 9.02
N PHE A 80 -17.13 14.27 8.03
CA PHE A 80 -17.63 12.90 8.14
C PHE A 80 -16.48 11.94 8.51
N ILE A 81 -15.41 11.93 7.72
CA ILE A 81 -14.21 11.09 7.94
C ILE A 81 -13.64 11.33 9.35
N GLY A 82 -13.48 12.58 9.76
CA GLY A 82 -12.98 12.92 11.09
C GLY A 82 -13.91 12.42 12.21
N SER A 83 -15.22 12.49 12.03
CA SER A 83 -16.21 12.01 13.00
C SER A 83 -16.21 10.49 13.13
N VAL A 84 -16.14 9.77 11.99
CA VAL A 84 -16.04 8.30 11.96
C VAL A 84 -14.73 7.85 12.57
N ALA A 85 -13.62 8.48 12.23
CA ALA A 85 -12.30 8.15 12.76
C ALA A 85 -12.30 8.20 14.30
N LYS A 86 -12.83 9.27 14.88
CA LYS A 86 -12.98 9.42 16.34
C LYS A 86 -13.87 8.32 16.96
N LYS A 87 -15.00 8.01 16.32
CA LYS A 87 -15.98 7.04 16.81
C LYS A 87 -15.47 5.60 16.72
N ARG A 88 -14.72 5.25 15.68
CA ARG A 88 -14.34 3.88 15.32
C ARG A 88 -12.93 3.48 15.76
N GLY A 89 -12.15 4.43 16.33
CA GLY A 89 -10.78 4.18 16.79
C GLY A 89 -9.75 4.21 15.67
N ILE A 90 -10.02 4.98 14.64
CA ILE A 90 -9.14 5.24 13.50
C ILE A 90 -8.31 6.49 13.80
N ARG A 91 -7.05 6.49 13.44
CA ARG A 91 -6.22 7.71 13.51
C ARG A 91 -6.61 8.66 12.39
N PHE A 92 -6.68 9.94 12.68
CA PHE A 92 -7.07 10.96 11.73
C PHE A 92 -5.92 11.93 11.46
N SER A 93 -5.44 11.92 10.22
CA SER A 93 -4.45 12.87 9.71
C SER A 93 -5.17 14.04 9.05
N ARG A 94 -5.06 15.20 9.66
CA ARG A 94 -5.76 16.43 9.24
C ARG A 94 -5.19 17.01 7.93
N PRO A 95 -5.98 17.87 7.23
CA PRO A 95 -5.48 18.61 6.07
C PRO A 95 -4.19 19.37 6.41
N GLY A 96 -3.27 19.41 5.45
CA GLY A 96 -1.98 20.10 5.59
C GLY A 96 -0.88 19.28 6.28
N ASN A 97 -1.17 18.07 6.74
CA ASN A 97 -0.16 17.21 7.36
C ASN A 97 0.77 16.51 6.35
N GLY A 98 0.36 16.43 5.10
CA GLY A 98 1.11 15.83 3.99
C GLY A 98 0.35 14.72 3.28
N ILE A 99 0.91 14.26 2.14
CA ILE A 99 0.35 13.17 1.34
C ILE A 99 0.30 11.87 2.13
N CYS A 100 -0.82 11.14 2.06
CA CYS A 100 -1.10 9.95 2.85
C CYS A 100 0.01 8.91 2.79
N HIS A 101 0.53 8.60 1.62
CA HIS A 101 1.56 7.57 1.45
C HIS A 101 2.87 7.93 2.14
N GLN A 102 3.29 9.19 2.03
CA GLN A 102 4.53 9.65 2.64
C GLN A 102 4.40 9.75 4.15
N VAL A 103 3.27 10.29 4.65
CA VAL A 103 3.01 10.36 6.09
C VAL A 103 2.88 8.95 6.69
N HIS A 104 2.24 8.03 5.97
CA HIS A 104 2.12 6.64 6.43
C HIS A 104 3.48 5.95 6.50
N LEU A 105 4.31 6.09 5.45
CA LEU A 105 5.66 5.55 5.39
C LEU A 105 6.52 6.04 6.57
N GLU A 106 6.50 7.34 6.86
CA GLU A 106 7.35 7.98 7.87
C GLU A 106 6.89 7.72 9.31
N ARG A 107 5.56 7.63 9.53
CA ARG A 107 4.99 7.67 10.88
C ARG A 107 4.41 6.33 11.35
N PHE A 108 3.93 5.50 10.44
CA PHE A 108 3.13 4.34 10.78
C PHE A 108 3.61 3.05 10.12
N GLY A 109 4.31 3.16 9.00
CA GLY A 109 4.82 2.00 8.28
C GLY A 109 5.78 1.18 9.13
N LYS A 110 5.64 -0.16 9.05
CA LYS A 110 6.53 -1.10 9.76
C LYS A 110 6.93 -2.21 8.82
N PRO A 111 8.25 -2.49 8.67
CA PRO A 111 8.70 -3.64 7.91
C PRO A 111 8.02 -4.93 8.37
N GLY A 112 7.71 -5.80 7.43
CA GLY A 112 7.11 -7.09 7.72
C GLY A 112 5.60 -7.08 7.94
N LYS A 113 4.93 -5.91 7.89
CA LYS A 113 3.48 -5.79 8.04
C LYS A 113 2.75 -5.73 6.71
N THR A 114 1.45 -6.07 6.74
CA THR A 114 0.54 -5.88 5.60
C THR A 114 -0.18 -4.55 5.71
N LEU A 115 -0.37 -3.89 4.57
CA LEU A 115 -1.14 -2.66 4.45
C LEU A 115 -2.05 -2.76 3.22
N ILE A 116 -3.35 -2.47 3.37
CA ILE A 116 -4.19 -2.16 2.21
C ILE A 116 -4.76 -0.75 2.32
N GLY A 117 -4.90 -0.11 1.19
CA GLY A 117 -5.45 1.25 1.12
C GLY A 117 -6.43 1.44 -0.01
N SER A 118 -7.43 2.30 0.21
CA SER A 118 -8.37 2.71 -0.82
C SER A 118 -7.75 3.69 -1.83
N ASP A 119 -6.47 3.49 -2.10
CA ASP A 119 -5.67 4.29 -3.02
C ASP A 119 -4.68 3.41 -3.78
N SER A 120 -4.54 3.66 -5.09
CA SER A 120 -3.70 2.89 -6.00
C SER A 120 -2.20 2.96 -5.69
N HIS A 121 -1.73 4.02 -5.02
CA HIS A 121 -0.33 4.24 -4.66
C HIS A 121 0.03 3.73 -3.25
N THR A 122 -0.86 2.98 -2.60
CA THR A 122 -0.57 2.27 -1.34
C THR A 122 0.72 1.41 -1.41
N PRO A 123 1.11 0.83 -2.57
CA PRO A 123 2.40 0.13 -2.72
C PRO A 123 3.66 0.92 -2.35
N THR A 124 3.56 2.24 -2.16
CA THR A 124 4.64 3.07 -1.58
C THR A 124 5.21 2.46 -0.30
N GLY A 125 4.38 1.82 0.53
CA GLY A 125 4.79 1.12 1.74
C GLY A 125 5.79 -0.03 1.52
N GLY A 126 5.86 -0.56 0.30
CA GLY A 126 6.85 -1.57 -0.06
C GLY A 126 8.30 -1.06 -0.02
N GLY A 127 8.50 0.27 -0.06
CA GLY A 127 9.82 0.90 0.07
C GLY A 127 10.51 0.65 1.42
N ILE A 128 9.75 0.28 2.46
CA ILE A 128 10.28 -0.13 3.77
C ILE A 128 10.07 -1.62 4.07
N GLY A 129 9.70 -2.42 3.08
CA GLY A 129 9.48 -3.86 3.27
C GLY A 129 8.13 -4.21 3.89
N MET A 130 7.07 -3.48 3.56
CA MET A 130 5.68 -3.87 3.82
C MET A 130 5.09 -4.60 2.62
N LEU A 131 4.16 -5.51 2.85
CA LEU A 131 3.26 -5.99 1.80
C LEU A 131 2.09 -5.00 1.69
N ALA A 132 2.26 -3.98 0.85
CA ALA A 132 1.35 -2.86 0.73
C ALA A 132 0.64 -2.87 -0.62
N MET A 133 -0.70 -2.87 -0.62
CA MET A 133 -1.52 -3.02 -1.83
C MET A 133 -2.65 -2.00 -1.87
N GLY A 134 -2.96 -1.49 -3.06
CA GLY A 134 -4.20 -0.78 -3.32
C GLY A 134 -5.38 -1.75 -3.39
N ALA A 135 -6.53 -1.37 -2.84
CA ALA A 135 -7.73 -2.20 -2.79
C ALA A 135 -8.99 -1.34 -2.95
N GLY A 136 -10.11 -1.94 -3.28
CA GLY A 136 -11.40 -1.28 -3.28
C GLY A 136 -11.85 -0.85 -1.89
N GLY A 137 -12.73 0.16 -1.81
CA GLY A 137 -13.24 0.66 -0.53
C GLY A 137 -13.87 -0.44 0.32
N LEU A 138 -14.65 -1.32 -0.29
CA LEU A 138 -15.28 -2.45 0.39
C LEU A 138 -14.26 -3.41 1.00
N ASP A 139 -13.19 -3.74 0.26
CA ASP A 139 -12.13 -4.63 0.77
C ASP A 139 -11.43 -4.00 1.97
N VAL A 140 -11.16 -2.69 1.89
CA VAL A 140 -10.56 -1.94 3.01
C VAL A 140 -11.51 -1.93 4.21
N ALA A 141 -12.81 -1.72 4.01
CA ALA A 141 -13.82 -1.76 5.06
C ALA A 141 -13.91 -3.15 5.72
N VAL A 142 -13.91 -4.22 4.93
CA VAL A 142 -13.90 -5.61 5.42
C VAL A 142 -12.63 -5.88 6.25
N ALA A 143 -11.47 -5.47 5.76
CA ALA A 143 -10.21 -5.62 6.51
C ALA A 143 -10.19 -4.82 7.81
N MET A 144 -10.71 -3.57 7.81
CA MET A 144 -10.91 -2.80 9.05
C MET A 144 -11.77 -3.55 10.06
N GLY A 145 -12.76 -4.30 9.58
CA GLY A 145 -13.61 -5.18 10.39
C GLY A 145 -12.93 -6.47 10.87
N GLY A 146 -11.68 -6.72 10.48
CA GLY A 146 -10.93 -7.93 10.80
C GLY A 146 -11.21 -9.10 9.85
N GLY A 147 -11.84 -8.84 8.70
CA GLY A 147 -12.05 -9.83 7.65
C GLY A 147 -10.77 -10.13 6.88
N THR A 148 -10.75 -11.28 6.24
CA THR A 148 -9.65 -11.73 5.39
C THR A 148 -9.68 -11.01 4.05
N TYR A 149 -8.54 -10.56 3.58
CA TYR A 149 -8.39 -9.99 2.24
C TYR A 149 -7.94 -11.07 1.26
N TYR A 150 -8.69 -11.26 0.19
CA TYR A 150 -8.44 -12.30 -0.81
C TYR A 150 -7.80 -11.73 -2.07
N ILE A 151 -6.72 -12.37 -2.51
CA ILE A 151 -6.05 -12.06 -3.77
C ILE A 151 -5.75 -13.34 -4.55
N THR A 152 -5.63 -13.22 -5.86
CA THR A 152 -4.99 -14.27 -6.66
C THR A 152 -3.49 -14.21 -6.44
N MET A 153 -2.87 -15.30 -6.00
CA MET A 153 -1.42 -15.37 -5.70
C MET A 153 -0.61 -14.88 -6.90
N PRO A 154 0.08 -13.72 -6.78
CA PRO A 154 0.76 -13.11 -7.90
C PRO A 154 2.06 -13.87 -8.25
N LYS A 155 2.51 -13.72 -9.49
CA LYS A 155 3.86 -14.10 -9.88
C LYS A 155 4.86 -13.08 -9.36
N ILE A 156 5.96 -13.52 -8.75
CA ILE A 156 7.03 -12.63 -8.32
C ILE A 156 8.02 -12.44 -9.46
N VAL A 157 8.30 -11.18 -9.77
CA VAL A 157 9.31 -10.77 -10.75
C VAL A 157 10.43 -10.06 -10.03
N ASN A 158 11.63 -10.57 -10.16
CA ASN A 158 12.82 -9.99 -9.56
C ASN A 158 13.43 -8.92 -10.49
N VAL A 159 13.63 -7.72 -9.94
CA VAL A 159 14.46 -6.67 -10.55
C VAL A 159 15.77 -6.60 -9.76
N HIS A 160 16.83 -7.14 -10.34
CA HIS A 160 18.13 -7.19 -9.69
C HIS A 160 18.92 -5.92 -9.97
N LEU A 161 19.16 -5.12 -8.94
CA LEU A 161 19.89 -3.85 -9.02
C LEU A 161 21.38 -4.07 -8.69
N THR A 162 22.25 -3.63 -9.57
CA THR A 162 23.71 -3.70 -9.39
C THR A 162 24.31 -2.30 -9.40
N GLY A 163 25.44 -2.12 -8.69
CA GLY A 163 26.14 -0.86 -8.66
C GLY A 163 25.39 0.24 -7.88
N LYS A 164 25.53 1.47 -8.34
CA LYS A 164 24.92 2.67 -7.74
C LYS A 164 24.45 3.64 -8.83
N LEU A 165 23.57 4.57 -8.46
CA LEU A 165 23.13 5.63 -9.36
C LEU A 165 24.31 6.48 -9.81
N SER A 166 24.36 6.79 -11.11
CA SER A 166 25.31 7.74 -11.69
C SER A 166 24.97 9.17 -11.25
N PRO A 167 25.91 10.12 -11.34
CA PRO A 167 25.59 11.53 -11.12
C PRO A 167 24.40 11.97 -11.97
N TYR A 168 23.49 12.77 -11.38
CA TYR A 168 22.26 13.28 -11.99
C TYR A 168 21.18 12.23 -12.32
N VAL A 169 21.38 10.96 -11.99
CA VAL A 169 20.37 9.90 -12.08
C VAL A 169 19.69 9.72 -10.72
N THR A 170 18.38 9.61 -10.72
CA THR A 170 17.54 9.48 -9.52
C THR A 170 16.82 8.13 -9.46
N ALA A 171 16.23 7.81 -8.34
CA ALA A 171 15.39 6.63 -8.20
C ALA A 171 14.19 6.61 -9.17
N LYS A 172 13.71 7.81 -9.57
CA LYS A 172 12.65 7.93 -10.58
C LYS A 172 13.10 7.41 -11.94
N ASP A 173 14.35 7.61 -12.31
CA ASP A 173 14.90 7.09 -13.57
C ASP A 173 14.96 5.56 -13.57
N VAL A 174 15.21 4.94 -12.40
CA VAL A 174 15.19 3.49 -12.25
C VAL A 174 13.79 2.94 -12.56
N ILE A 175 12.76 3.47 -11.94
CA ILE A 175 11.38 2.98 -12.19
C ILE A 175 10.90 3.32 -13.61
N LEU A 176 11.30 4.44 -14.16
CA LEU A 176 10.99 4.78 -15.57
C LEU A 176 11.64 3.78 -16.54
N GLU A 177 12.86 3.32 -16.26
CA GLU A 177 13.51 2.27 -17.06
C GLU A 177 12.80 0.91 -16.91
N VAL A 178 12.33 0.57 -15.71
CA VAL A 178 11.52 -0.63 -15.50
C VAL A 178 10.20 -0.53 -16.28
N LEU A 179 9.53 0.63 -16.25
CA LEU A 179 8.32 0.91 -17.04
C LEU A 179 8.59 0.82 -18.54
N ARG A 180 9.70 1.36 -19.01
CA ARG A 180 10.09 1.27 -20.41
C ARG A 180 10.23 -0.18 -20.88
N ARG A 181 10.80 -1.05 -20.05
CA ARG A 181 10.99 -2.49 -20.35
C ARG A 181 9.74 -3.31 -20.23
N MET A 182 8.93 -3.06 -19.20
CA MET A 182 7.76 -3.88 -18.87
C MET A 182 6.46 -3.33 -19.44
N THR A 183 6.39 -2.06 -19.79
CA THR A 183 5.19 -1.30 -20.17
C THR A 183 4.20 -1.14 -19.01
N VAL A 184 3.15 -0.35 -19.19
CA VAL A 184 2.11 -0.05 -18.19
C VAL A 184 1.19 -1.24 -17.85
N LYS A 185 1.33 -2.38 -18.51
CA LYS A 185 0.57 -3.62 -18.23
C LYS A 185 1.47 -4.79 -17.82
N GLY A 186 2.78 -4.56 -17.81
CA GLY A 186 3.75 -5.62 -17.55
C GLY A 186 3.75 -6.14 -16.12
N GLY A 187 3.20 -5.39 -15.18
CA GLY A 187 3.09 -5.75 -13.77
C GLY A 187 1.77 -6.43 -13.38
N VAL A 188 0.78 -6.51 -14.27
CA VAL A 188 -0.53 -7.09 -13.94
C VAL A 188 -0.39 -8.53 -13.44
N GLY A 189 -0.97 -8.83 -12.27
CA GLY A 189 -0.88 -10.13 -11.61
C GLY A 189 0.53 -10.47 -11.09
N LYS A 190 1.38 -9.46 -10.86
CA LYS A 190 2.76 -9.65 -10.41
C LYS A 190 3.07 -8.79 -9.18
N ILE A 191 4.03 -9.26 -8.40
CA ILE A 191 4.78 -8.48 -7.41
C ILE A 191 6.16 -8.21 -7.98
N ILE A 192 6.60 -6.96 -7.94
CA ILE A 192 7.94 -6.58 -8.37
C ILE A 192 8.85 -6.50 -7.15
N GLU A 193 9.73 -7.47 -7.01
CA GLU A 193 10.68 -7.54 -5.89
C GLU A 193 12.05 -7.04 -6.31
N TYR A 194 12.57 -6.02 -5.63
CA TYR A 194 13.87 -5.42 -5.90
C TYR A 194 14.94 -6.06 -5.02
N THR A 195 16.03 -6.53 -5.64
CA THR A 195 17.14 -7.22 -4.97
C THR A 195 18.50 -6.75 -5.49
N GLY A 196 19.56 -7.31 -4.93
CA GLY A 196 20.94 -7.03 -5.35
C GLY A 196 21.64 -5.99 -4.47
N GLU A 197 22.96 -5.83 -4.68
CA GLU A 197 23.77 -4.91 -3.87
C GLU A 197 23.39 -3.43 -4.13
N GLY A 198 22.86 -3.10 -5.30
CA GLY A 198 22.39 -1.75 -5.62
C GLY A 198 21.26 -1.28 -4.70
N VAL A 199 20.46 -2.18 -4.12
CA VAL A 199 19.42 -1.82 -3.16
C VAL A 199 19.98 -1.08 -1.95
N LYS A 200 21.15 -1.48 -1.46
CA LYS A 200 21.82 -0.86 -0.31
C LYS A 200 22.28 0.59 -0.56
N THR A 201 22.35 0.99 -1.82
CA THR A 201 22.75 2.35 -2.20
C THR A 201 21.56 3.32 -2.24
N LEU A 202 20.32 2.79 -2.12
CA LEU A 202 19.09 3.57 -2.16
C LEU A 202 18.57 3.82 -0.74
N SER A 203 18.30 5.08 -0.44
CA SER A 203 17.58 5.47 0.79
C SER A 203 16.11 5.00 0.75
N VAL A 204 15.47 4.97 1.92
CA VAL A 204 14.03 4.62 2.01
C VAL A 204 13.14 5.53 1.14
N PRO A 205 13.31 6.86 1.09
CA PRO A 205 12.54 7.70 0.18
C PRO A 205 12.74 7.36 -1.31
N GLU A 206 13.94 6.97 -1.70
CA GLU A 206 14.24 6.54 -3.08
C GLU A 206 13.57 5.20 -3.40
N ARG A 207 13.61 4.23 -2.47
CA ARG A 207 12.88 2.96 -2.60
C ARG A 207 11.37 3.21 -2.68
N ALA A 208 10.85 4.12 -1.87
CA ALA A 208 9.44 4.51 -1.87
C ALA A 208 9.02 5.16 -3.20
N THR A 209 9.87 5.97 -3.82
CA THR A 209 9.65 6.52 -5.17
C THR A 209 9.48 5.40 -6.20
N ILE A 210 10.32 4.37 -6.14
CA ILE A 210 10.26 3.23 -7.05
C ILE A 210 8.99 2.41 -6.82
N THR A 211 8.65 2.08 -5.58
CA THR A 211 7.45 1.28 -5.28
C THR A 211 6.16 2.05 -5.53
N ASN A 212 6.16 3.36 -5.30
CA ASN A 212 5.03 4.25 -5.63
C ASN A 212 4.66 4.15 -7.10
N MET A 213 5.64 4.34 -7.99
CA MET A 213 5.42 4.26 -9.43
C MET A 213 5.27 2.82 -9.95
N GLY A 214 5.43 1.82 -9.10
CA GLY A 214 5.05 0.43 -9.41
C GLY A 214 3.56 0.27 -9.72
N ALA A 215 2.69 1.18 -9.21
CA ALA A 215 1.29 1.25 -9.57
C ALA A 215 1.08 1.46 -11.08
N GLU A 216 1.96 2.24 -11.72
CA GLU A 216 1.89 2.51 -13.16
C GLU A 216 2.22 1.28 -14.03
N LEU A 217 2.88 0.27 -13.46
CA LEU A 217 3.07 -1.03 -14.11
C LEU A 217 1.80 -1.89 -14.10
N GLY A 218 0.79 -1.51 -13.34
CA GLY A 218 -0.36 -2.35 -13.00
C GLY A 218 0.00 -3.49 -12.05
N ALA A 219 1.12 -3.38 -11.32
CA ALA A 219 1.57 -4.41 -10.38
C ALA A 219 0.64 -4.51 -9.17
N THR A 220 0.47 -5.72 -8.63
CA THR A 220 -0.24 -5.94 -7.36
C THR A 220 0.42 -5.16 -6.24
N THR A 221 1.74 -5.21 -6.18
CA THR A 221 2.60 -4.39 -5.32
C THR A 221 4.05 -4.45 -5.80
N SER A 222 4.89 -3.65 -5.15
CA SER A 222 6.35 -3.72 -5.29
C SER A 222 6.96 -3.70 -3.89
N ASP A 223 8.09 -4.36 -3.69
CA ASP A 223 8.75 -4.40 -2.40
C ASP A 223 10.27 -4.36 -2.48
N PHE A 224 10.86 -3.88 -1.39
CA PHE A 224 12.28 -3.91 -1.10
C PHE A 224 12.53 -4.68 0.19
N PRO A 225 13.67 -5.33 0.36
CA PRO A 225 14.07 -5.83 1.67
C PRO A 225 14.23 -4.67 2.65
N SER A 226 13.88 -4.89 3.91
CA SER A 226 14.22 -4.01 5.01
C SER A 226 15.63 -4.34 5.49
N ASP A 227 16.48 -3.36 5.66
CA ASP A 227 17.86 -3.39 6.14
C ASP A 227 18.08 -2.38 7.29
#